data_0b1310302d951beebfaa410d6a4591f4
#
_entry.id   0b1310302d951beebfaa410d6a4591f4
#
_cell.length_a   1.000
_cell.length_b   1.000
_cell.length_c   1.000
_cell.angle_alpha   90.00
_cell.angle_beta   90.00
_cell.angle_gamma   90.00
#
_symmetry.space_group_name_H-M   'P 1'
#
loop_
_entity.id
_entity.type
_entity.pdbx_description
1 polymer ?
#
loop_
_entity_poly.entity_id
_entity_poly.type
_entity_poly.pdbx_seq_one_letter_code
_entity_poly.pdbx_strand_id
1 'polypeptide(L)'
;NIMALTFKNWDSDYFEALCVKLGVPDQKKFGEYSKGMKMKIGIAVAMSHHPKLLILDEATSGLDPVVRDDVLDLLNDFTRDENHAVLVSSHIVSDLEKICDYIAFMHQGQLVLCEEKDRLTELYGLIRCSAEQLKELNPQAVIGKRESPYGVEAVVRRAELPAGWEVSPIDIEELFVMMVRGRA
;
A
#
# COMPACT_ATOMS: atom_id res chain seq x y z
N ASN A 1 -5.14 31.51 13.78
CA ASN A 1 -4.94 30.19 13.20
C ASN A 1 -3.93 29.41 14.07
N ILE A 2 -4.38 28.39 14.80
CA ILE A 2 -3.52 27.61 15.72
C ILE A 2 -2.37 26.96 14.94
N MET A 3 -2.62 26.51 13.73
CA MET A 3 -1.61 25.81 12.91
C MET A 3 -0.43 26.72 12.54
N ALA A 4 -0.69 27.99 12.23
CA ALA A 4 0.37 28.97 11.97
C ALA A 4 1.25 29.25 13.21
N LEU A 5 0.75 28.97 14.41
CA LEU A 5 1.54 29.06 15.67
C LEU A 5 2.34 27.79 15.94
N THR A 6 1.95 26.65 15.33
CA THR A 6 2.54 25.34 15.58
C THR A 6 3.66 25.03 14.59
N PHE A 7 3.47 25.38 13.33
CA PHE A 7 4.41 25.07 12.24
C PHE A 7 5.13 26.34 11.77
N LYS A 8 6.48 26.34 11.79
CA LYS A 8 7.30 27.48 11.36
C LYS A 8 7.09 27.90 9.91
N ASN A 9 6.86 26.93 9.03
CA ASN A 9 6.72 27.11 7.58
C ASN A 9 5.26 26.98 7.14
N TRP A 10 4.31 27.34 8.02
CA TRP A 10 2.90 27.24 7.68
C TRP A 10 2.53 28.18 6.52
N ASP A 11 1.91 27.59 5.50
CA ASP A 11 1.41 28.29 4.31
C ASP A 11 -0.12 28.27 4.32
N SER A 12 -0.71 29.40 4.69
CA SER A 12 -2.17 29.55 4.79
C SER A 12 -2.84 29.50 3.43
N ASP A 13 -2.22 30.10 2.40
CA ASP A 13 -2.79 30.17 1.06
C ASP A 13 -2.80 28.77 0.43
N TYR A 14 -1.73 28.00 0.64
CA TYR A 14 -1.65 26.63 0.18
C TYR A 14 -2.65 25.72 0.92
N PHE A 15 -2.84 25.90 2.24
CA PHE A 15 -3.85 25.19 3.00
C PHE A 15 -5.27 25.44 2.48
N GLU A 16 -5.61 26.69 2.20
CA GLU A 16 -6.91 27.07 1.65
C GLU A 16 -7.10 26.47 0.24
N ALA A 17 -6.08 26.53 -0.61
CA ALA A 17 -6.10 25.92 -1.94
C ALA A 17 -6.31 24.39 -1.86
N LEU A 18 -5.65 23.70 -0.93
CA LEU A 18 -5.85 22.27 -0.69
C LEU A 18 -7.26 21.96 -0.19
N CYS A 19 -7.80 22.75 0.72
CA CYS A 19 -9.18 22.59 1.19
C CYS A 19 -10.20 22.73 0.05
N VAL A 20 -9.99 23.72 -0.83
CA VAL A 20 -10.83 23.89 -2.05
C VAL A 20 -10.69 22.69 -2.98
N LYS A 21 -9.45 22.26 -3.30
CA LYS A 21 -9.17 21.11 -4.16
C LYS A 21 -9.83 19.83 -3.62
N LEU A 22 -9.82 19.63 -2.31
CA LEU A 22 -10.38 18.46 -1.64
C LEU A 22 -11.88 18.58 -1.34
N GLY A 23 -12.53 19.69 -1.70
CA GLY A 23 -13.96 19.91 -1.45
C GLY A 23 -14.33 19.96 0.03
N VAL A 24 -13.44 20.51 0.88
CA VAL A 24 -13.69 20.70 2.31
C VAL A 24 -14.46 22.00 2.52
N PRO A 25 -15.68 22.00 3.10
CA PRO A 25 -16.44 23.21 3.37
C PRO A 25 -15.78 24.04 4.48
N ASP A 26 -15.65 25.34 4.29
CA ASP A 26 -15.05 26.26 5.24
C ASP A 26 -15.96 26.70 6.43
N GLN A 27 -17.29 26.49 6.28
CA GLN A 27 -18.29 26.98 7.23
C GLN A 27 -18.69 26.02 8.34
N LYS A 28 -18.10 24.81 8.42
CA LYS A 28 -18.43 23.80 9.42
C LYS A 28 -17.41 23.76 10.56
N LYS A 29 -17.88 23.49 11.77
CA LYS A 29 -16.98 23.16 12.87
C LYS A 29 -16.35 21.79 12.67
N PHE A 30 -15.10 21.60 13.10
CA PHE A 30 -14.36 20.34 12.92
C PHE A 30 -15.12 19.11 13.42
N GLY A 31 -15.91 19.24 14.50
CA GLY A 31 -16.76 18.17 15.04
C GLY A 31 -17.86 17.69 14.08
N GLU A 32 -18.31 18.55 13.18
CA GLU A 32 -19.42 18.30 12.25
C GLU A 32 -18.94 17.65 10.93
N TYR A 33 -17.62 17.53 10.73
CA TYR A 33 -17.06 16.87 9.55
C TYR A 33 -17.21 15.36 9.62
N SER A 34 -17.49 14.75 8.47
CA SER A 34 -17.42 13.30 8.30
C SER A 34 -15.97 12.79 8.52
N LYS A 35 -15.81 11.48 8.68
CA LYS A 35 -14.48 10.86 8.81
C LYS A 35 -13.61 11.22 7.61
N GLY A 36 -14.15 11.12 6.38
CA GLY A 36 -13.43 11.48 5.16
C GLY A 36 -13.01 12.95 5.11
N MET A 37 -13.90 13.88 5.47
CA MET A 37 -13.56 15.30 5.56
C MET A 37 -12.47 15.58 6.59
N LYS A 38 -12.51 14.93 7.76
CA LYS A 38 -11.44 15.03 8.76
C LYS A 38 -10.11 14.54 8.24
N MET A 39 -10.11 13.44 7.47
CA MET A 39 -8.90 12.91 6.82
C MET A 39 -8.36 13.91 5.80
N LYS A 40 -9.19 14.43 4.90
CA LYS A 40 -8.82 15.45 3.91
C LYS A 40 -8.18 16.68 4.57
N ILE A 41 -8.77 17.19 5.65
CA ILE A 41 -8.20 18.30 6.43
C ILE A 41 -6.87 17.90 7.06
N GLY A 42 -6.76 16.71 7.63
CA GLY A 42 -5.52 16.21 8.21
C GLY A 42 -4.36 16.18 7.22
N ILE A 43 -4.63 15.70 6.00
CA ILE A 43 -3.65 15.69 4.91
C ILE A 43 -3.33 17.12 4.47
N ALA A 44 -4.34 18.00 4.29
CA ALA A 44 -4.12 19.39 3.96
C ALA A 44 -3.23 20.10 5.00
N VAL A 45 -3.48 19.87 6.30
CA VAL A 45 -2.63 20.38 7.39
C VAL A 45 -1.21 19.84 7.29
N ALA A 46 -1.05 18.52 7.08
CA ALA A 46 0.25 17.89 6.99
C ALA A 46 1.07 18.40 5.80
N MET A 47 0.43 18.75 4.68
CA MET A 47 1.11 19.27 3.49
C MET A 47 1.42 20.77 3.58
N SER A 48 0.63 21.54 4.35
CA SER A 48 0.70 23.02 4.35
C SER A 48 1.91 23.63 5.06
N HIS A 49 2.80 22.83 5.59
CA HIS A 49 4.10 23.29 6.10
C HIS A 49 5.27 22.82 5.22
N HIS A 50 4.98 22.37 3.98
CA HIS A 50 5.93 21.94 2.97
C HIS A 50 6.90 20.86 3.46
N PRO A 51 6.40 19.71 3.95
CA PRO A 51 7.24 18.61 4.42
C PRO A 51 7.92 17.93 3.22
N LYS A 52 9.13 17.40 3.43
CA LYS A 52 9.77 16.50 2.47
C LYS A 52 9.27 15.07 2.56
N LEU A 53 8.79 14.67 3.74
CA LEU A 53 8.27 13.33 4.01
C LEU A 53 6.90 13.44 4.66
N LEU A 54 5.90 12.78 4.09
CA LEU A 54 4.60 12.52 4.71
C LEU A 54 4.60 11.10 5.29
N ILE A 55 4.18 10.96 6.54
CA ILE A 55 3.95 9.66 7.18
C ILE A 55 2.47 9.56 7.50
N LEU A 56 1.80 8.60 6.87
CA LEU A 56 0.35 8.45 6.91
C LEU A 56 -0.02 7.04 7.36
N ASP A 57 -0.80 6.96 8.43
CA ASP A 57 -1.29 5.70 8.95
C ASP A 57 -2.76 5.51 8.57
N GLU A 58 -3.05 4.46 7.78
CA GLU A 58 -4.42 4.10 7.34
C GLU A 58 -5.19 5.28 6.71
N ALA A 59 -4.53 6.12 5.92
CA ALA A 59 -5.07 7.39 5.41
C ALA A 59 -6.32 7.24 4.53
N THR A 60 -6.56 6.08 3.94
CA THR A 60 -7.70 5.80 3.07
C THR A 60 -8.78 4.92 3.73
N SER A 61 -8.50 4.42 4.94
CA SER A 61 -9.36 3.47 5.64
C SER A 61 -10.73 4.05 5.97
N GLY A 62 -11.79 3.35 5.53
CA GLY A 62 -13.19 3.72 5.79
C GLY A 62 -13.63 5.01 5.09
N LEU A 63 -12.93 5.43 4.04
CA LEU A 63 -13.39 6.45 3.11
C LEU A 63 -14.28 5.82 2.05
N ASP A 64 -15.23 6.60 1.53
CA ASP A 64 -15.94 6.20 0.31
C ASP A 64 -14.98 6.20 -0.89
N PRO A 65 -15.31 5.47 -1.98
CA PRO A 65 -14.39 5.31 -3.12
C PRO A 65 -13.96 6.63 -3.78
N VAL A 66 -14.85 7.63 -3.84
CA VAL A 66 -14.54 8.93 -4.48
C VAL A 66 -13.54 9.71 -3.63
N VAL A 67 -13.81 9.83 -2.32
CA VAL A 67 -12.91 10.51 -1.38
C VAL A 67 -11.56 9.80 -1.31
N ARG A 68 -11.56 8.48 -1.39
CA ARG A 68 -10.32 7.68 -1.43
C ARG A 68 -9.47 8.03 -2.65
N ASP A 69 -10.10 8.06 -3.82
CA ASP A 69 -9.43 8.39 -5.09
C ASP A 69 -8.83 9.80 -5.06
N ASP A 70 -9.58 10.79 -4.58
CA ASP A 70 -9.10 12.16 -4.37
C ASP A 70 -7.84 12.22 -3.49
N VAL A 71 -7.79 11.41 -2.42
CA VAL A 71 -6.63 11.34 -1.52
C VAL A 71 -5.43 10.69 -2.21
N LEU A 72 -5.65 9.58 -2.92
CA LEU A 72 -4.57 8.90 -3.65
C LEU A 72 -3.98 9.80 -4.75
N ASP A 73 -4.82 10.50 -5.49
CA ASP A 73 -4.37 11.45 -6.51
C ASP A 73 -3.56 12.60 -5.90
N LEU A 74 -3.98 13.11 -4.74
CA LEU A 74 -3.22 14.15 -4.03
C LEU A 74 -1.83 13.65 -3.61
N LEU A 75 -1.73 12.42 -3.12
CA LEU A 75 -0.45 11.81 -2.72
C LEU A 75 0.46 11.57 -3.93
N ASN A 76 -0.10 11.09 -5.05
CA ASN A 76 0.61 10.98 -6.31
C ASN A 76 1.14 12.34 -6.81
N ASP A 77 0.31 13.39 -6.74
CA ASP A 77 0.76 14.75 -7.11
C ASP A 77 1.91 15.22 -6.22
N PHE A 78 1.87 14.90 -4.92
CA PHE A 78 2.91 15.28 -3.96
C PHE A 78 4.26 14.62 -4.27
N THR A 79 4.27 13.34 -4.68
CA THR A 79 5.49 12.60 -4.99
C THR A 79 6.06 12.86 -6.39
N ARG A 80 5.41 13.69 -7.23
CA ARG A 80 5.98 14.11 -8.53
C ARG A 80 7.24 14.96 -8.38
N ASP A 81 7.39 15.66 -7.27
CA ASP A 81 8.66 16.30 -6.91
C ASP A 81 9.57 15.26 -6.25
N GLU A 82 10.71 14.97 -6.87
CA GLU A 82 11.70 13.98 -6.40
C GLU A 82 12.26 14.26 -5.00
N ASN A 83 12.06 15.49 -4.49
CA ASN A 83 12.43 15.85 -3.11
C ASN A 83 11.39 15.46 -2.07
N HIS A 84 10.25 14.96 -2.50
CA HIS A 84 9.15 14.55 -1.63
C HIS A 84 9.00 13.04 -1.59
N ALA A 85 8.62 12.53 -0.43
CA ALA A 85 8.35 11.11 -0.24
C ALA A 85 7.11 10.90 0.64
N VAL A 86 6.43 9.78 0.44
CA VAL A 86 5.29 9.35 1.26
C VAL A 86 5.59 7.97 1.82
N LEU A 87 5.45 7.82 3.14
CA LEU A 87 5.38 6.54 3.81
C LEU A 87 3.93 6.34 4.26
N VAL A 88 3.26 5.38 3.67
CA VAL A 88 1.84 5.10 3.96
C VAL A 88 1.66 3.66 4.44
N SER A 89 0.91 3.47 5.52
CA SER A 89 0.37 2.17 5.90
C SER A 89 -1.06 2.01 5.37
N SER A 90 -1.42 0.84 4.89
CA SER A 90 -2.77 0.48 4.52
C SER A 90 -2.97 -1.03 4.54
N HIS A 91 -4.17 -1.47 4.88
CA HIS A 91 -4.62 -2.85 4.67
C HIS A 91 -5.36 -3.02 3.32
N ILE A 92 -5.50 -1.94 2.54
CA ILE A 92 -6.13 -1.95 1.21
C ILE A 92 -5.01 -2.00 0.17
N VAL A 93 -4.69 -3.20 -0.28
CA VAL A 93 -3.54 -3.44 -1.17
C VAL A 93 -3.67 -2.68 -2.49
N SER A 94 -4.88 -2.58 -3.05
CA SER A 94 -5.14 -1.84 -4.29
C SER A 94 -4.77 -0.35 -4.22
N ASP A 95 -4.84 0.26 -3.02
CA ASP A 95 -4.40 1.65 -2.84
C ASP A 95 -2.87 1.74 -2.93
N LEU A 96 -2.17 0.80 -2.29
CA LEU A 96 -0.71 0.73 -2.33
C LEU A 96 -0.20 0.45 -3.74
N GLU A 97 -0.84 -0.47 -4.47
CA GLU A 97 -0.51 -0.75 -5.87
C GLU A 97 -0.63 0.49 -6.76
N LYS A 98 -1.56 1.39 -6.43
CA LYS A 98 -1.82 2.61 -7.21
C LYS A 98 -0.77 3.70 -6.99
N ILE A 99 -0.23 3.85 -5.76
CA ILE A 99 0.59 4.99 -5.39
C ILE A 99 2.02 4.67 -4.96
N CYS A 100 2.35 3.40 -4.65
CA CYS A 100 3.65 3.05 -4.10
C CYS A 100 4.58 2.47 -5.16
N ASP A 101 5.86 2.87 -5.12
CA ASP A 101 6.94 2.24 -5.89
C ASP A 101 7.50 1.02 -5.14
N TYR A 102 7.52 1.08 -3.81
CA TYR A 102 8.01 0.02 -2.94
C TYR A 102 6.90 -0.49 -2.03
N ILE A 103 6.84 -1.79 -1.83
CA ILE A 103 5.91 -2.47 -0.92
C ILE A 103 6.70 -3.16 0.19
N ALA A 104 6.29 -2.90 1.43
CA ALA A 104 6.83 -3.55 2.61
C ALA A 104 5.73 -4.38 3.30
N PHE A 105 5.93 -5.68 3.41
CA PHE A 105 5.03 -6.56 4.15
C PHE A 105 5.45 -6.68 5.61
N MET A 106 4.53 -6.33 6.50
CA MET A 106 4.73 -6.48 7.95
C MET A 106 3.76 -7.51 8.53
N HIS A 107 4.28 -8.41 9.34
CA HIS A 107 3.46 -9.40 10.07
C HIS A 107 4.05 -9.63 11.46
N GLN A 108 3.21 -9.61 12.48
CA GLN A 108 3.60 -9.82 13.90
C GLN A 108 4.82 -8.99 14.33
N GLY A 109 4.87 -7.73 13.90
CA GLY A 109 5.96 -6.81 14.23
C GLY A 109 7.27 -7.05 13.47
N GLN A 110 7.29 -7.95 12.49
CA GLN A 110 8.45 -8.25 11.67
C GLN A 110 8.25 -7.80 10.23
N LEU A 111 9.32 -7.29 9.63
CA LEU A 111 9.36 -7.02 8.20
C LEU A 111 9.58 -8.36 7.46
N VAL A 112 8.54 -8.80 6.75
CA VAL A 112 8.55 -10.09 6.01
C VAL A 112 9.24 -9.94 4.66
N LEU A 113 8.97 -8.82 3.98
CA LEU A 113 9.50 -8.48 2.66
C LEU A 113 9.51 -6.96 2.51
N CYS A 114 10.48 -6.44 1.77
CA CYS A 114 10.47 -5.06 1.25
C CYS A 114 11.10 -5.10 -0.15
N GLU A 115 10.32 -4.75 -1.17
CA GLU A 115 10.78 -4.82 -2.55
C GLU A 115 10.06 -3.77 -3.41
N GLU A 116 10.64 -3.42 -4.54
CA GLU A 116 10.01 -2.65 -5.59
C GLU A 116 8.77 -3.38 -6.11
N LYS A 117 7.66 -2.65 -6.25
CA LYS A 117 6.36 -3.23 -6.58
C LYS A 117 6.39 -4.06 -7.86
N ASP A 118 6.98 -3.53 -8.93
CA ASP A 118 7.00 -4.19 -10.23
C ASP A 118 7.85 -5.47 -10.20
N ARG A 119 8.92 -5.48 -9.40
CA ARG A 119 9.75 -6.67 -9.21
C ARG A 119 9.05 -7.80 -8.44
N LEU A 120 8.04 -7.50 -7.62
CA LEU A 120 7.32 -8.55 -6.90
C LEU A 120 6.67 -9.56 -7.86
N THR A 121 6.04 -9.08 -8.93
CA THR A 121 5.41 -9.95 -9.93
C THR A 121 6.41 -10.66 -10.84
N GLU A 122 7.61 -10.11 -10.99
CA GLU A 122 8.71 -10.75 -11.70
C GLU A 122 9.38 -11.84 -10.86
N LEU A 123 9.59 -11.58 -9.57
CA LEU A 123 10.29 -12.49 -8.65
C LEU A 123 9.44 -13.68 -8.25
N TYR A 124 8.13 -13.48 -8.08
CA TYR A 124 7.21 -14.50 -7.55
C TYR A 124 6.15 -14.90 -8.57
N GLY A 125 5.60 -16.08 -8.38
CA GLY A 125 4.48 -16.57 -9.17
C GLY A 125 3.77 -17.69 -8.48
N LEU A 126 2.58 -18.02 -8.97
CA LEU A 126 1.72 -19.07 -8.46
C LEU A 126 1.84 -20.32 -9.34
N ILE A 127 2.08 -21.47 -8.73
CA ILE A 127 2.00 -22.77 -9.39
C ILE A 127 0.83 -23.58 -8.81
N ARG A 128 0.26 -24.44 -9.66
CA ARG A 128 -0.74 -25.45 -9.26
C ARG A 128 -0.19 -26.82 -9.59
N CYS A 129 -0.10 -27.70 -8.59
CA CYS A 129 0.50 -29.01 -8.74
C CYS A 129 -0.09 -30.05 -7.78
N SER A 130 0.31 -31.31 -7.93
CA SER A 130 0.02 -32.34 -6.93
C SER A 130 0.99 -32.21 -5.73
N ALA A 131 0.63 -32.86 -4.61
CA ALA A 131 1.50 -32.89 -3.44
C ALA A 131 2.84 -33.64 -3.72
N GLU A 132 2.83 -34.60 -4.65
CA GLU A 132 4.03 -35.32 -5.09
C GLU A 132 4.95 -34.38 -5.89
N GLN A 133 4.41 -33.68 -6.86
CA GLN A 133 5.16 -32.72 -7.66
C GLN A 133 5.78 -31.61 -6.81
N LEU A 134 5.05 -31.12 -5.80
CA LEU A 134 5.59 -30.10 -4.88
C LEU A 134 6.83 -30.58 -4.12
N LYS A 135 6.88 -31.88 -3.76
CA LYS A 135 8.04 -32.47 -3.03
C LYS A 135 9.30 -32.56 -3.90
N GLU A 136 9.16 -32.53 -5.23
CA GLU A 136 10.28 -32.54 -6.17
C GLU A 136 10.97 -31.18 -6.26
N LEU A 137 10.29 -30.10 -5.82
CA LEU A 137 10.86 -28.76 -5.83
C LEU A 137 11.83 -28.55 -4.66
N ASN A 138 12.82 -27.70 -4.90
CA ASN A 138 13.64 -27.18 -3.83
C ASN A 138 12.75 -26.49 -2.78
N PRO A 139 12.77 -26.90 -1.50
CA PRO A 139 11.97 -26.26 -0.46
C PRO A 139 12.21 -24.75 -0.34
N GLN A 140 13.40 -24.24 -0.71
CA GLN A 140 13.72 -22.82 -0.70
C GLN A 140 13.01 -22.05 -1.82
N ALA A 141 12.62 -22.71 -2.90
CA ALA A 141 11.85 -22.11 -3.97
C ALA A 141 10.39 -21.82 -3.54
N VAL A 142 9.87 -22.59 -2.59
CA VAL A 142 8.47 -22.49 -2.12
C VAL A 142 8.39 -21.50 -0.98
N ILE A 143 7.69 -20.39 -1.19
CA ILE A 143 7.55 -19.30 -0.21
C ILE A 143 6.34 -19.53 0.69
N GLY A 144 5.27 -20.08 0.14
CA GLY A 144 4.05 -20.42 0.85
C GLY A 144 3.20 -21.37 0.03
N LYS A 145 2.35 -22.14 0.70
CA LYS A 145 1.45 -23.08 0.03
C LYS A 145 0.05 -23.10 0.66
N ARG A 146 -0.91 -23.51 -0.14
CA ARG A 146 -2.29 -23.77 0.28
C ARG A 146 -2.74 -25.09 -0.33
N GLU A 147 -3.13 -26.03 0.51
CA GLU A 147 -3.63 -27.35 0.08
C GLU A 147 -5.16 -27.31 -0.06
N SER A 148 -5.66 -28.00 -1.08
CA SER A 148 -7.09 -28.16 -1.35
C SER A 148 -7.38 -29.59 -1.83
N PRO A 149 -8.65 -30.01 -1.86
CA PRO A 149 -9.03 -31.32 -2.45
C PRO A 149 -8.64 -31.46 -3.93
N TYR A 150 -8.36 -30.36 -4.61
CA TYR A 150 -8.03 -30.33 -6.04
C TYR A 150 -6.53 -30.24 -6.32
N GLY A 151 -5.69 -30.19 -5.29
CA GLY A 151 -4.24 -30.08 -5.40
C GLY A 151 -3.66 -29.00 -4.49
N VAL A 152 -2.44 -28.62 -4.78
CA VAL A 152 -1.68 -27.62 -4.04
C VAL A 152 -1.48 -26.39 -4.91
N GLU A 153 -1.79 -25.23 -4.34
CA GLU A 153 -1.35 -23.94 -4.86
C GLU A 153 -0.13 -23.48 -4.06
N ALA A 154 0.94 -23.11 -4.72
CA ALA A 154 2.14 -22.66 -4.06
C ALA A 154 2.70 -21.40 -4.70
N VAL A 155 3.11 -20.45 -3.85
CA VAL A 155 3.89 -19.29 -4.27
C VAL A 155 5.34 -19.68 -4.30
N VAL A 156 6.00 -19.39 -5.42
CA VAL A 156 7.37 -19.79 -5.68
C VAL A 156 8.22 -18.62 -6.18
N ARG A 157 9.52 -18.71 -5.93
CA ARG A 157 10.50 -17.86 -6.61
C ARG A 157 10.71 -18.38 -8.01
N ARG A 158 10.36 -17.57 -9.02
CA ARG A 158 10.46 -17.96 -10.44
C ARG A 158 11.86 -18.42 -10.85
N ALA A 159 12.89 -17.74 -10.34
CA ALA A 159 14.29 -18.05 -10.67
C ALA A 159 14.78 -19.40 -10.11
N GLU A 160 14.09 -19.99 -9.15
CA GLU A 160 14.49 -21.25 -8.51
C GLU A 160 13.68 -22.45 -9.02
N LEU A 161 12.75 -22.22 -9.97
CA LEU A 161 11.98 -23.29 -10.59
C LEU A 161 12.75 -23.99 -11.71
N PRO A 162 12.68 -25.32 -11.80
CA PRO A 162 13.15 -26.05 -12.96
C PRO A 162 12.37 -25.67 -14.23
N ALA A 163 12.97 -25.87 -15.39
CA ALA A 163 12.29 -25.67 -16.67
C ALA A 163 11.08 -26.61 -16.79
N GLY A 164 10.00 -26.10 -17.41
CA GLY A 164 8.80 -26.88 -17.68
C GLY A 164 7.64 -26.67 -16.70
N TRP A 165 7.83 -25.88 -15.66
CA TRP A 165 6.72 -25.51 -14.77
C TRP A 165 5.89 -24.37 -15.36
N GLU A 166 4.58 -24.52 -15.32
CA GLU A 166 3.65 -23.46 -15.67
C GLU A 166 3.44 -22.54 -14.45
N VAL A 167 3.79 -21.26 -14.61
CA VAL A 167 3.75 -20.26 -13.53
C VAL A 167 2.77 -19.18 -13.89
N SER A 168 1.70 -19.09 -13.16
CA SER A 168 0.70 -18.03 -13.27
C SER A 168 1.19 -16.73 -12.58
N PRO A 169 0.69 -15.56 -13.03
CA PRO A 169 0.84 -14.33 -12.26
C PRO A 169 0.23 -14.48 -10.87
N ILE A 170 0.74 -13.70 -9.92
CA ILE A 170 0.17 -13.57 -8.58
C ILE A 170 0.00 -12.09 -8.27
N ASP A 171 -1.12 -11.70 -7.66
CA ASP A 171 -1.31 -10.35 -7.16
C ASP A 171 -0.61 -10.14 -5.82
N ILE A 172 -0.43 -8.89 -5.44
CA ILE A 172 0.32 -8.51 -4.23
C ILE A 172 -0.42 -8.95 -2.96
N GLU A 173 -1.75 -8.90 -2.95
CA GLU A 173 -2.55 -9.32 -1.80
C GLU A 173 -2.44 -10.84 -1.57
N GLU A 174 -2.58 -11.63 -2.63
CA GLU A 174 -2.44 -13.10 -2.56
C GLU A 174 -1.01 -13.49 -2.17
N LEU A 175 -0.01 -12.81 -2.74
CA LEU A 175 1.40 -13.01 -2.37
C LEU A 175 1.61 -12.81 -0.86
N PHE A 176 1.12 -11.73 -0.29
CA PHE A 176 1.22 -11.46 1.15
C PHE A 176 0.53 -12.55 1.98
N VAL A 177 -0.72 -12.89 1.64
CA VAL A 177 -1.50 -13.92 2.36
C VAL A 177 -0.78 -15.27 2.34
N MET A 178 -0.23 -15.67 1.19
CA MET A 178 0.48 -16.93 1.04
C MET A 178 1.83 -16.93 1.77
N MET A 179 2.55 -15.80 1.79
CA MET A 179 3.80 -15.66 2.55
C MET A 179 3.58 -15.78 4.05
N VAL A 180 2.45 -15.28 4.55
CA VAL A 180 2.17 -15.25 5.99
C VAL A 180 1.56 -16.57 6.46
N ARG A 181 0.56 -17.09 5.74
CA ARG A 181 -0.18 -18.30 6.12
C ARG A 181 0.48 -19.58 5.66
N GLY A 182 1.22 -19.55 4.58
CA GLY A 182 1.82 -20.72 3.97
C GLY A 182 3.17 -21.16 4.57
N ARG A 183 3.67 -20.45 5.57
CA ARG A 183 4.89 -20.80 6.34
C ARG A 183 4.65 -21.78 7.47
N ALA A 184 3.43 -22.29 7.62
CA ALA A 184 3.06 -23.24 8.67
C ALA A 184 3.41 -24.68 8.30
#